data_c9bbf9842db732e62af28cb6dd953c6b
#
_entry.id   c9bbf9842db732e62af28cb6dd953c6b
#
_cell.length_a   1.000
_cell.length_b   1.000
_cell.length_c   1.000
_cell.angle_alpha   90.00
_cell.angle_beta   90.00
_cell.angle_gamma   90.00
#
_symmetry.space_group_name_H-M   'P 1'
#
loop_
_entity.id
_entity.type
_entity.pdbx_description
1 polymer ?
#
loop_
_entity_poly.entity_id
_entity_poly.type
_entity_poly.pdbx_seq_one_letter_code
_entity_poly.pdbx_strand_id
1 'polypeptide(L)'
;MTKQEDTRKRILKEALDLFSTRGYDSVSVGDIAKAVGIKAPSLYNHFSSKRAIFDAIVESTAAQYEADTDKIDVHVQNVSQDIPVFTEISEDALFEKVRQIFEYSLHNEDISRFRRMMTIEQFRSPELAALYSRRYVERILSYHAGIFRALIAAGEIRTEDPVALAMMYVSPVLTLI
;
A
#
# COMPACT_ATOMS: atom_id res chain seq x y z
N MET A 1 8.03 20.96 11.26
CA MET A 1 8.51 19.59 11.55
C MET A 1 9.57 19.66 12.64
N THR A 2 9.44 18.90 13.70
CA THR A 2 10.44 18.86 14.78
C THR A 2 11.62 17.96 14.36
N LYS A 3 12.82 18.19 14.95
CA LYS A 3 14.00 17.34 14.71
C LYS A 3 13.71 15.84 15.05
N GLN A 4 12.78 15.59 15.96
CA GLN A 4 12.38 14.26 16.37
C GLN A 4 11.51 13.56 15.31
N GLU A 5 10.59 14.29 14.69
CA GLU A 5 9.77 13.80 13.55
C GLU A 5 10.62 13.49 12.33
N ASP A 6 11.62 14.32 12.04
CA ASP A 6 12.56 14.09 10.95
C ASP A 6 13.38 12.80 11.17
N THR A 7 13.90 12.60 12.37
CA THR A 7 14.64 11.37 12.72
C THR A 7 13.74 10.14 12.65
N ARG A 8 12.49 10.22 13.10
CA ARG A 8 11.53 9.11 13.01
C ARG A 8 11.25 8.70 11.55
N LYS A 9 11.06 9.66 10.65
CA LYS A 9 10.88 9.40 9.21
C LYS A 9 12.11 8.76 8.58
N ARG A 10 13.30 9.24 8.92
CA ARG A 10 14.56 8.64 8.45
C ARG A 10 14.71 7.20 8.93
N ILE A 11 14.36 6.89 10.17
CA ILE A 11 14.38 5.50 10.67
C ILE A 11 13.46 4.61 9.83
N LEU A 12 12.22 5.03 9.53
CA LEU A 12 11.29 4.26 8.73
C LEU A 12 11.81 4.04 7.31
N LYS A 13 12.38 5.07 6.67
CA LYS A 13 12.93 5.00 5.32
C LYS A 13 14.11 4.01 5.23
N GLU A 14 15.10 4.15 6.11
CA GLU A 14 16.26 3.27 6.13
C GLU A 14 15.88 1.82 6.51
N ALA A 15 14.93 1.65 7.43
CA ALA A 15 14.44 0.33 7.78
C ALA A 15 13.69 -0.33 6.61
N LEU A 16 12.86 0.41 5.89
CA LEU A 16 12.16 -0.08 4.70
C LEU A 16 13.16 -0.54 3.63
N ASP A 17 14.21 0.24 3.36
CA ASP A 17 15.27 -0.14 2.42
C ASP A 17 15.97 -1.44 2.84
N LEU A 18 16.37 -1.53 4.10
CA LEU A 18 17.03 -2.71 4.64
C LEU A 18 16.11 -3.95 4.63
N PHE A 19 14.86 -3.81 5.05
CA PHE A 19 13.90 -4.92 5.07
C PHE A 19 13.54 -5.40 3.66
N SER A 20 13.41 -4.48 2.71
CA SER A 20 13.09 -4.82 1.32
C SER A 20 14.23 -5.50 0.55
N THR A 21 15.48 -5.34 1.03
CA THR A 21 16.67 -5.92 0.38
C THR A 21 17.19 -7.16 1.07
N ARG A 22 17.11 -7.23 2.40
CA ARG A 22 17.72 -8.30 3.23
C ARG A 22 16.70 -9.17 3.95
N GLY A 23 15.41 -8.77 3.98
CA GLY A 23 14.36 -9.39 4.78
C GLY A 23 14.39 -8.94 6.25
N TYR A 24 13.24 -9.02 6.91
CA TYR A 24 13.06 -8.55 8.28
C TYR A 24 13.99 -9.24 9.28
N ASP A 25 14.09 -10.57 9.21
CA ASP A 25 14.86 -11.35 10.22
C ASP A 25 16.35 -11.04 10.17
N SER A 26 16.90 -10.82 8.97
CA SER A 26 18.34 -10.58 8.76
C SER A 26 18.81 -9.18 9.14
N VAL A 27 17.91 -8.26 9.46
CA VAL A 27 18.21 -6.87 9.83
C VAL A 27 18.06 -6.69 11.33
N SER A 28 19.12 -6.18 11.96
CA SER A 28 19.11 -5.83 13.38
C SER A 28 18.76 -4.35 13.61
N VAL A 29 18.35 -4.01 14.83
CA VAL A 29 18.16 -2.60 15.26
C VAL A 29 19.47 -1.81 15.12
N GLY A 30 20.61 -2.47 15.34
CA GLY A 30 21.93 -1.89 15.14
C GLY A 30 22.23 -1.52 13.69
N ASP A 31 21.82 -2.37 12.72
CA ASP A 31 21.94 -2.08 11.29
C ASP A 31 21.14 -0.84 10.91
N ILE A 32 19.89 -0.74 11.39
CA ILE A 32 19.02 0.41 11.15
C ILE A 32 19.64 1.69 11.75
N ALA A 33 20.07 1.63 13.01
CA ALA A 33 20.71 2.76 13.68
C ALA A 33 21.96 3.24 12.93
N LYS A 34 22.78 2.32 12.43
CA LYS A 34 23.95 2.60 11.61
C LYS A 34 23.57 3.27 10.30
N ALA A 35 22.56 2.80 9.58
CA ALA A 35 22.09 3.38 8.33
C ALA A 35 21.58 4.82 8.54
N VAL A 36 20.83 5.06 9.62
CA VAL A 36 20.34 6.40 9.99
C VAL A 36 21.46 7.34 10.47
N GLY A 37 22.62 6.79 10.88
CA GLY A 37 23.72 7.57 11.47
C GLY A 37 23.48 7.96 12.93
N ILE A 38 22.76 7.14 13.71
CA ILE A 38 22.50 7.36 15.13
C ILE A 38 23.00 6.18 15.96
N LYS A 39 23.12 6.35 17.28
CA LYS A 39 23.43 5.24 18.19
C LYS A 39 22.17 4.39 18.44
N ALA A 40 22.33 3.06 18.58
CA ALA A 40 21.23 2.14 18.84
C ALA A 40 20.35 2.54 20.05
N PRO A 41 20.88 3.01 21.21
CA PRO A 41 20.05 3.53 22.29
C PRO A 41 19.15 4.71 21.88
N SER A 42 19.62 5.58 20.97
CA SER A 42 18.81 6.71 20.47
C SER A 42 17.64 6.26 19.59
N LEU A 43 17.77 5.11 18.91
CA LEU A 43 16.67 4.56 18.12
C LEU A 43 15.51 4.12 19.02
N TYR A 44 15.81 3.54 20.19
CA TYR A 44 14.79 3.13 21.16
C TYR A 44 13.98 4.30 21.75
N ASN A 45 14.46 5.55 21.65
CA ASN A 45 13.66 6.73 21.99
C ASN A 45 12.54 7.01 20.97
N HIS A 46 12.61 6.40 19.77
CA HIS A 46 11.62 6.57 18.70
C HIS A 46 10.72 5.34 18.51
N PHE A 47 11.27 4.14 18.72
CA PHE A 47 10.57 2.87 18.53
C PHE A 47 10.99 1.86 19.60
N SER A 48 10.02 1.23 20.25
CA SER A 48 10.24 0.27 21.34
C SER A 48 10.89 -1.05 20.89
N SER A 49 10.79 -1.39 19.61
CA SER A 49 11.29 -2.65 19.04
C SER A 49 11.47 -2.58 17.53
N LYS A 50 12.16 -3.56 16.95
CA LYS A 50 12.23 -3.77 15.49
C LYS A 50 10.83 -4.00 14.90
N ARG A 51 9.97 -4.73 15.63
CA ARG A 51 8.57 -4.95 15.24
C ARG A 51 7.79 -3.65 15.21
N ALA A 52 7.95 -2.76 16.17
CA ALA A 52 7.28 -1.45 16.16
C ALA A 52 7.71 -0.58 14.95
N ILE A 53 8.96 -0.71 14.48
CA ILE A 53 9.41 -0.06 13.26
C ILE A 53 8.69 -0.67 12.05
N PHE A 54 8.62 -1.99 11.95
CA PHE A 54 7.93 -2.69 10.87
C PHE A 54 6.45 -2.31 10.79
N ASP A 55 5.75 -2.35 11.91
CA ASP A 55 4.33 -1.99 11.99
C ASP A 55 4.11 -0.52 11.58
N ALA A 56 4.99 0.39 12.00
CA ALA A 56 4.93 1.79 11.62
C ALA A 56 5.22 2.02 10.11
N ILE A 57 6.07 1.20 9.48
CA ILE A 57 6.27 1.21 8.03
C ILE A 57 4.95 0.83 7.34
N VAL A 58 4.32 -0.27 7.76
CA VAL A 58 3.03 -0.74 7.20
C VAL A 58 1.97 0.35 7.30
N GLU A 59 1.84 1.00 8.46
CA GLU A 59 0.86 2.07 8.68
C GLU A 59 1.17 3.32 7.86
N SER A 60 2.43 3.78 7.86
CA SER A 60 2.82 4.99 7.14
C SER A 60 2.72 4.83 5.62
N THR A 61 3.02 3.65 5.09
CA THR A 61 2.89 3.37 3.65
C THR A 61 1.42 3.34 3.24
N ALA A 62 0.55 2.73 4.06
CA ALA A 62 -0.89 2.72 3.80
C ALA A 62 -1.46 4.15 3.80
N ALA A 63 -1.13 4.96 4.81
CA ALA A 63 -1.58 6.35 4.90
C ALA A 63 -1.06 7.21 3.73
N GLN A 64 0.18 6.99 3.29
CA GLN A 64 0.73 7.69 2.13
C GLN A 64 0.03 7.29 0.83
N TYR A 65 -0.24 5.99 0.64
CA TYR A 65 -0.99 5.51 -0.52
C TYR A 65 -2.39 6.13 -0.59
N GLU A 66 -3.10 6.18 0.53
CA GLU A 66 -4.41 6.83 0.63
C GLU A 66 -4.32 8.32 0.28
N ALA A 67 -3.39 9.04 0.88
CA ALA A 67 -3.20 10.48 0.62
C ALA A 67 -2.81 10.78 -0.84
N ASP A 68 -2.11 9.86 -1.52
CA ASP A 68 -1.72 10.04 -2.92
C ASP A 68 -2.86 9.66 -3.88
N THR A 69 -3.67 8.65 -3.57
CA THR A 69 -4.87 8.30 -4.36
C THR A 69 -5.97 9.33 -4.20
N ASP A 70 -6.13 9.94 -3.02
CA ASP A 70 -7.07 11.04 -2.80
C ASP A 70 -6.79 12.25 -3.71
N LYS A 71 -5.53 12.51 -4.06
CA LYS A 71 -5.16 13.63 -4.96
C LYS A 71 -5.69 13.46 -6.39
N ILE A 72 -6.02 12.25 -6.77
CA ILE A 72 -6.58 11.90 -8.07
C ILE A 72 -8.05 11.46 -7.97
N ASP A 73 -8.73 11.85 -6.88
CA ASP A 73 -10.12 11.52 -6.58
C ASP A 73 -10.40 10.01 -6.61
N VAL A 74 -9.55 9.23 -5.94
CA VAL A 74 -9.73 7.79 -5.73
C VAL A 74 -9.62 7.49 -4.23
N HIS A 75 -10.75 7.19 -3.61
CA HIS A 75 -10.89 7.04 -2.16
C HIS A 75 -11.03 5.57 -1.78
N VAL A 76 -9.93 4.83 -1.83
CA VAL A 76 -9.90 3.37 -1.58
C VAL A 76 -10.44 2.92 -0.22
N GLN A 77 -10.64 3.87 0.70
CA GLN A 77 -11.28 3.66 2.01
C GLN A 77 -12.79 3.81 1.98
N ASN A 78 -13.31 4.54 1.00
CA ASN A 78 -14.73 4.89 0.97
C ASN A 78 -15.27 4.83 -0.46
N VAL A 79 -15.56 3.62 -0.92
CA VAL A 79 -16.10 3.39 -2.27
C VAL A 79 -17.34 4.22 -2.59
N SER A 80 -18.15 4.57 -1.57
CA SER A 80 -19.37 5.34 -1.77
C SER A 80 -19.11 6.77 -2.28
N GLN A 81 -17.92 7.34 -2.03
CA GLN A 81 -17.53 8.64 -2.57
C GLN A 81 -17.21 8.56 -4.05
N ASP A 82 -16.70 7.41 -4.50
CA ASP A 82 -16.23 7.23 -5.88
C ASP A 82 -17.33 6.73 -6.82
N ILE A 83 -18.37 6.08 -6.30
CA ILE A 83 -19.48 5.56 -7.14
C ILE A 83 -20.02 6.62 -8.11
N PRO A 84 -20.39 7.87 -7.70
CA PRO A 84 -20.88 8.87 -8.64
C PRO A 84 -19.86 9.22 -9.72
N VAL A 85 -18.57 9.25 -9.34
CA VAL A 85 -17.48 9.56 -10.29
C VAL A 85 -17.40 8.46 -11.35
N PHE A 86 -17.42 7.19 -10.95
CA PHE A 86 -17.29 6.06 -11.87
C PHE A 86 -18.54 5.80 -12.72
N THR A 87 -19.72 6.25 -12.29
CA THR A 87 -20.96 6.14 -13.10
C THR A 87 -21.11 7.26 -14.13
N GLU A 88 -20.42 8.38 -13.96
CA GLU A 88 -20.51 9.56 -14.84
C GLU A 88 -19.22 9.83 -15.63
N ILE A 89 -18.16 9.07 -15.37
CA ILE A 89 -16.83 9.29 -15.98
C ILE A 89 -16.81 8.88 -17.45
N SER A 90 -16.16 9.66 -18.29
CA SER A 90 -15.88 9.25 -19.66
C SER A 90 -14.83 8.13 -19.72
N GLU A 91 -14.85 7.34 -20.79
CA GLU A 91 -13.88 6.26 -21.01
C GLU A 91 -12.44 6.77 -20.96
N ASP A 92 -12.14 7.89 -21.61
CA ASP A 92 -10.80 8.51 -21.61
C ASP A 92 -10.36 8.94 -20.20
N ALA A 93 -11.26 9.52 -19.42
CA ALA A 93 -10.94 9.95 -18.05
C ALA A 93 -10.77 8.76 -17.11
N LEU A 94 -11.54 7.69 -17.30
CA LEU A 94 -11.35 6.42 -16.56
C LEU A 94 -9.99 5.80 -16.88
N PHE A 95 -9.64 5.72 -18.18
CA PHE A 95 -8.34 5.19 -18.61
C PHE A 95 -7.19 6.00 -18.01
N GLU A 96 -7.29 7.32 -17.98
CA GLU A 96 -6.27 8.18 -17.37
C GLU A 96 -6.12 7.97 -15.88
N LYS A 97 -7.21 7.81 -15.12
CA LYS A 97 -7.16 7.47 -13.69
C LYS A 97 -6.47 6.12 -13.45
N VAL A 98 -6.84 5.11 -14.22
CA VAL A 98 -6.21 3.77 -14.13
C VAL A 98 -4.72 3.85 -14.43
N ARG A 99 -4.34 4.58 -15.49
CA ARG A 99 -2.94 4.80 -15.87
C ARG A 99 -2.15 5.47 -14.74
N GLN A 100 -2.68 6.50 -14.11
CA GLN A 100 -2.02 7.22 -13.02
C GLN A 100 -1.80 6.32 -11.80
N ILE A 101 -2.80 5.52 -11.39
CA ILE A 101 -2.66 4.57 -10.28
C ILE A 101 -1.61 3.50 -10.61
N PHE A 102 -1.63 3.01 -11.84
CA PHE A 102 -0.68 1.99 -12.30
C PHE A 102 0.76 2.53 -12.31
N GLU A 103 0.98 3.71 -12.91
CA GLU A 103 2.29 4.37 -12.94
C GLU A 103 2.79 4.68 -11.51
N TYR A 104 1.91 5.20 -10.65
CA TYR A 104 2.26 5.43 -9.25
C TYR A 104 2.69 4.13 -8.56
N SER A 105 1.92 3.06 -8.74
CA SER A 105 2.20 1.76 -8.13
C SER A 105 3.50 1.14 -8.62
N LEU A 106 3.89 1.36 -9.87
CA LEU A 106 5.13 0.84 -10.46
C LEU A 106 6.35 1.68 -10.12
N HIS A 107 6.24 3.00 -10.18
CA HIS A 107 7.39 3.90 -10.15
C HIS A 107 7.63 4.58 -8.80
N ASN A 108 6.67 4.53 -7.87
CA ASN A 108 6.93 5.04 -6.52
C ASN A 108 7.88 4.09 -5.78
N GLU A 109 9.09 4.60 -5.48
CA GLU A 109 10.14 3.80 -4.87
C GLU A 109 9.75 3.21 -3.51
N ASP A 110 9.05 3.96 -2.67
CA ASP A 110 8.68 3.51 -1.33
C ASP A 110 7.58 2.43 -1.41
N ILE A 111 6.62 2.55 -2.33
CA ILE A 111 5.61 1.52 -2.62
C ILE A 111 6.28 0.26 -3.18
N SER A 112 7.23 0.40 -4.10
CA SER A 112 7.97 -0.73 -4.67
C SER A 112 8.79 -1.46 -3.61
N ARG A 113 9.52 -0.74 -2.74
CA ARG A 113 10.27 -1.32 -1.60
C ARG A 113 9.34 -2.01 -0.62
N PHE A 114 8.22 -1.37 -0.31
CA PHE A 114 7.22 -1.92 0.59
C PHE A 114 6.65 -3.25 0.07
N ARG A 115 6.26 -3.31 -1.21
CA ARG A 115 5.78 -4.56 -1.82
C ARG A 115 6.82 -5.66 -1.75
N ARG A 116 8.08 -5.35 -2.09
CA ARG A 116 9.18 -6.31 -2.01
C ARG A 116 9.35 -6.85 -0.59
N MET A 117 9.33 -5.97 0.41
CA MET A 117 9.38 -6.35 1.82
C MET A 117 8.23 -7.30 2.16
N MET A 118 7.00 -6.95 1.83
CA MET A 118 5.82 -7.76 2.16
C MET A 118 5.81 -9.10 1.39
N THR A 119 6.25 -9.11 0.13
CA THR A 119 6.38 -10.34 -0.66
C THR A 119 7.38 -11.31 -0.04
N ILE A 120 8.50 -10.82 0.48
CA ILE A 120 9.48 -11.67 1.19
C ILE A 120 8.88 -12.23 2.48
N GLU A 121 8.23 -11.38 3.28
CA GLU A 121 7.78 -11.73 4.62
C GLU A 121 6.51 -12.59 4.64
N GLN A 122 5.65 -12.53 3.62
CA GLN A 122 4.46 -13.38 3.55
C GLN A 122 4.76 -14.89 3.55
N PHE A 123 5.92 -15.30 3.04
CA PHE A 123 6.34 -16.71 3.05
C PHE A 123 7.03 -17.13 4.35
N ARG A 124 7.40 -16.19 5.21
CA ARG A 124 8.12 -16.43 6.46
C ARG A 124 7.24 -16.35 7.69
N SER A 125 6.18 -15.55 7.65
CA SER A 125 5.28 -15.30 8.76
C SER A 125 3.82 -15.37 8.34
N PRO A 126 3.05 -16.37 8.81
CA PRO A 126 1.61 -16.45 8.55
C PRO A 126 0.85 -15.20 9.03
N GLU A 127 1.31 -14.57 10.12
CA GLU A 127 0.73 -13.32 10.63
C GLU A 127 0.91 -12.17 9.63
N LEU A 128 2.12 -12.02 9.07
CA LEU A 128 2.42 -10.99 8.08
C LEU A 128 1.73 -11.29 6.74
N ALA A 129 1.64 -12.55 6.36
CA ALA A 129 0.85 -12.97 5.19
C ALA A 129 -0.63 -12.56 5.33
N ALA A 130 -1.23 -12.84 6.50
CA ALA A 130 -2.61 -12.44 6.77
C ALA A 130 -2.80 -10.91 6.82
N LEU A 131 -1.82 -10.18 7.35
CA LEU A 131 -1.83 -8.71 7.36
C LEU A 131 -1.77 -8.15 5.93
N TYR A 132 -0.88 -8.69 5.10
CA TYR A 132 -0.74 -8.32 3.69
C TYR A 132 -2.02 -8.61 2.91
N SER A 133 -2.55 -9.84 3.01
CA SER A 133 -3.79 -10.25 2.35
C SER A 133 -4.93 -9.28 2.68
N ARG A 134 -5.20 -9.05 3.97
CA ARG A 134 -6.30 -8.18 4.38
C ARG A 134 -6.13 -6.72 3.93
N ARG A 135 -4.93 -6.15 4.08
CA ARG A 135 -4.74 -4.71 3.82
C ARG A 135 -4.57 -4.37 2.34
N TYR A 136 -3.94 -5.26 1.57
CA TYR A 136 -3.52 -4.93 0.20
C TYR A 136 -4.26 -5.73 -0.87
N VAL A 137 -4.72 -6.94 -0.58
CA VAL A 137 -5.43 -7.75 -1.56
C VAL A 137 -6.95 -7.64 -1.36
N GLU A 138 -7.43 -8.05 -0.19
CA GLU A 138 -8.87 -8.10 0.10
C GLU A 138 -9.51 -6.71 0.03
N ARG A 139 -8.81 -5.69 0.51
CA ARG A 139 -9.30 -4.31 0.51
C ARG A 139 -9.42 -3.75 -0.91
N ILE A 140 -8.42 -3.93 -1.75
CA ILE A 140 -8.44 -3.49 -3.15
C ILE A 140 -9.54 -4.23 -3.91
N LEU A 141 -9.65 -5.55 -3.72
CA LEU A 141 -10.72 -6.34 -4.33
C LEU A 141 -12.11 -5.89 -3.86
N SER A 142 -12.29 -5.63 -2.58
CA SER A 142 -13.58 -5.17 -2.02
C SER A 142 -13.97 -3.80 -2.56
N TYR A 143 -13.01 -2.88 -2.70
CA TYR A 143 -13.23 -1.57 -3.29
C TYR A 143 -13.72 -1.70 -4.74
N HIS A 144 -13.00 -2.42 -5.59
CA HIS A 144 -13.38 -2.59 -6.99
C HIS A 144 -14.69 -3.38 -7.15
N ALA A 145 -14.92 -4.41 -6.31
CA ALA A 145 -16.20 -5.11 -6.30
C ALA A 145 -17.37 -4.19 -5.93
N GLY A 146 -17.13 -3.19 -5.06
CA GLY A 146 -18.10 -2.13 -4.75
C GLY A 146 -18.43 -1.27 -5.96
N ILE A 147 -17.43 -0.81 -6.69
CA ILE A 147 -17.59 -0.05 -7.94
C ILE A 147 -18.35 -0.88 -8.98
N PHE A 148 -17.92 -2.11 -9.27
CA PHE A 148 -18.61 -2.98 -10.24
C PHE A 148 -20.06 -3.25 -9.85
N ARG A 149 -20.37 -3.44 -8.57
CA ARG A 149 -21.75 -3.60 -8.09
C ARG A 149 -22.59 -2.36 -8.39
N ALA A 150 -22.06 -1.19 -8.20
CA ALA A 150 -22.74 0.07 -8.51
C ALA A 150 -22.98 0.25 -10.01
N LEU A 151 -21.99 -0.04 -10.86
CA LEU A 151 -22.11 0.03 -12.33
C LEU A 151 -23.15 -0.98 -12.86
N ILE A 152 -23.21 -2.19 -12.31
CA ILE A 152 -24.25 -3.18 -12.62
C ILE A 152 -25.63 -2.64 -12.23
N ALA A 153 -25.76 -2.05 -11.05
CA ALA A 153 -27.04 -1.51 -10.56
C ALA A 153 -27.49 -0.30 -11.38
N ALA A 154 -26.58 0.48 -11.91
CA ALA A 154 -26.85 1.60 -12.82
C ALA A 154 -27.18 1.16 -14.27
N GLY A 155 -26.93 -0.11 -14.61
CA GLY A 155 -27.13 -0.63 -15.97
C GLY A 155 -26.00 -0.29 -16.96
N GLU A 156 -24.90 0.25 -16.46
CA GLU A 156 -23.73 0.62 -17.29
C GLU A 156 -22.95 -0.59 -17.81
N ILE A 157 -23.00 -1.68 -17.06
CA ILE A 157 -22.43 -2.96 -17.45
C ILE A 157 -23.45 -4.09 -17.24
N ARG A 158 -23.29 -5.18 -18.00
CA ARG A 158 -24.17 -6.35 -17.87
C ARG A 158 -24.07 -6.99 -16.48
N THR A 159 -25.11 -7.67 -16.05
CA THR A 159 -25.14 -8.39 -14.77
C THR A 159 -24.15 -9.54 -14.77
N GLU A 160 -23.14 -9.45 -13.91
CA GLU A 160 -22.08 -10.43 -13.68
C GLU A 160 -21.76 -10.48 -12.18
N ASP A 161 -20.90 -11.40 -11.75
CA ASP A 161 -20.40 -11.39 -10.38
C ASP A 161 -19.41 -10.23 -10.16
N PRO A 162 -19.71 -9.23 -9.31
CA PRO A 162 -18.86 -8.07 -9.12
C PRO A 162 -17.50 -8.43 -8.48
N VAL A 163 -17.41 -9.54 -7.75
CA VAL A 163 -16.13 -10.01 -7.19
C VAL A 163 -15.26 -10.62 -8.28
N ALA A 164 -15.85 -11.42 -9.18
CA ALA A 164 -15.12 -11.96 -10.33
C ALA A 164 -14.60 -10.83 -11.24
N LEU A 165 -15.42 -9.80 -11.51
CA LEU A 165 -15.00 -8.63 -12.27
C LEU A 165 -13.84 -7.91 -11.59
N ALA A 166 -13.92 -7.70 -10.27
CA ALA A 166 -12.83 -7.09 -9.50
C ALA A 166 -11.53 -7.92 -9.58
N MET A 167 -11.63 -9.23 -9.46
CA MET A 167 -10.46 -10.13 -9.61
C MET A 167 -9.85 -10.02 -11.02
N MET A 168 -10.67 -10.06 -12.07
CA MET A 168 -10.19 -9.93 -13.44
C MET A 168 -9.51 -8.58 -13.70
N TYR A 169 -10.01 -7.52 -13.11
CA TYR A 169 -9.47 -6.17 -13.25
C TYR A 169 -8.15 -5.97 -12.47
N VAL A 170 -8.12 -6.44 -11.23
CA VAL A 170 -6.99 -6.20 -10.31
C VAL A 170 -5.84 -7.19 -10.51
N SER A 171 -6.12 -8.45 -10.91
CA SER A 171 -5.10 -9.50 -11.01
C SER A 171 -3.94 -9.15 -11.96
N PRO A 172 -4.14 -8.58 -13.16
CA PRO A 172 -3.02 -8.18 -14.01
C PRO A 172 -2.10 -7.17 -13.33
N VAL A 173 -2.68 -6.20 -12.60
CA VAL A 173 -1.91 -5.20 -11.87
C VAL A 173 -1.10 -5.86 -10.76
N LEU A 174 -1.71 -6.71 -9.94
CA LEU A 174 -1.02 -7.42 -8.86
C LEU A 174 0.06 -8.38 -9.36
N THR A 175 -0.06 -8.90 -10.59
CA THR A 175 0.91 -9.83 -11.17
C THR A 175 2.10 -9.12 -11.80
N LEU A 176 1.88 -7.90 -12.35
CA LEU A 176 2.93 -7.10 -13.01
C LEU A 176 3.76 -6.27 -12.03
N ILE A 177 3.30 -6.15 -10.82
CA ILE A 177 3.92 -5.41 -9.76
C ILE A 177 4.65 -6.35 -8.81
#